data_2a7db943362061bae4fe4f2aa3e7cb87
#
_entry.id   2a7db943362061bae4fe4f2aa3e7cb87
#
_cell.length_a   1.000
_cell.length_b   1.000
_cell.length_c   1.000
_cell.angle_alpha   90.00
_cell.angle_beta   90.00
_cell.angle_gamma   90.00
#
_symmetry.space_group_name_H-M   'P 1'
#
loop_
_entity.id
_entity.type
_entity.pdbx_description
1 polymer ?
#
loop_
_entity_poly.entity_id
_entity_poly.type
_entity_poly.pdbx_seq_one_letter_code
_entity_poly.pdbx_strand_id
1 'polypeptide(L)'
;RPDVILSTSWGGDLDTFVQQAFQRGLMNSSTFVLPLAESSLERLGSSLPAGHVVGARGDHYFLHPERRDDEDFKTFVSDFKESTGSIPIYSVFHAAQALEAMKAAYARAIEENGTEWPTEDQLLAAFEGLEFQAYGRPITLREDNQGIEAQLMGMSVQSGDYPFATLEDIMIFDG
;
A
#
# COMPACT_ATOMS: atom_id res chain seq x y z
N ARG A 1 -14.14 -28.97 -7.57
CA ARG A 1 -14.08 -27.94 -6.51
C ARG A 1 -12.60 -27.73 -6.19
N PRO A 2 -12.03 -26.57 -6.51
CA PRO A 2 -10.62 -26.27 -6.22
C PRO A 2 -10.38 -26.07 -4.72
N ASP A 3 -9.19 -26.39 -4.25
CA ASP A 3 -8.76 -26.09 -2.89
C ASP A 3 -8.36 -24.61 -2.76
N VAL A 4 -7.78 -24.05 -3.84
CA VAL A 4 -7.29 -22.66 -3.89
C VAL A 4 -7.83 -21.95 -5.12
N ILE A 5 -8.24 -20.70 -4.94
CA ILE A 5 -8.70 -19.79 -6.01
C ILE A 5 -7.83 -18.53 -5.98
N LEU A 6 -7.03 -18.32 -7.02
CA LEU A 6 -6.27 -17.09 -7.23
C LEU A 6 -7.08 -16.11 -8.07
N SER A 7 -7.20 -14.86 -7.61
CA SER A 7 -7.76 -13.76 -8.40
C SER A 7 -6.85 -12.54 -8.34
N THR A 8 -6.48 -12.02 -9.50
CA THR A 8 -5.75 -10.76 -9.66
C THR A 8 -6.67 -9.58 -9.99
N SER A 9 -7.98 -9.75 -9.82
CA SER A 9 -8.94 -8.64 -9.89
C SER A 9 -8.67 -7.61 -8.80
N TRP A 10 -9.10 -6.38 -9.02
CA TRP A 10 -8.94 -5.28 -8.08
C TRP A 10 -10.13 -4.30 -8.15
N GLY A 11 -10.25 -3.41 -7.16
CA GLY A 11 -11.32 -2.40 -7.11
C GLY A 11 -12.72 -3.02 -7.10
N GLY A 12 -13.66 -2.40 -7.78
CA GLY A 12 -15.07 -2.81 -7.79
C GLY A 12 -15.32 -4.21 -8.36
N ASP A 13 -14.52 -4.67 -9.30
CA ASP A 13 -14.63 -6.03 -9.85
C ASP A 13 -14.24 -7.08 -8.80
N LEU A 14 -13.18 -6.81 -8.03
CA LEU A 14 -12.80 -7.66 -6.90
C LEU A 14 -13.89 -7.66 -5.82
N ASP A 15 -14.41 -6.47 -5.46
CA ASP A 15 -15.46 -6.35 -4.46
C ASP A 15 -16.68 -7.18 -4.83
N THR A 16 -17.12 -7.07 -6.09
CA THR A 16 -18.24 -7.84 -6.64
C THR A 16 -17.96 -9.35 -6.62
N PHE A 17 -16.76 -9.75 -7.05
CA PHE A 17 -16.36 -11.15 -7.08
C PHE A 17 -16.36 -11.76 -5.68
N VAL A 18 -15.73 -11.11 -4.70
CA VAL A 18 -15.63 -11.60 -3.32
C VAL A 18 -17.02 -11.67 -2.67
N GLN A 19 -17.85 -10.63 -2.83
CA GLN A 19 -19.21 -10.63 -2.29
C GLN A 19 -20.06 -11.78 -2.86
N GLN A 20 -19.99 -12.03 -4.16
CA GLN A 20 -20.70 -13.15 -4.79
C GLN A 20 -20.15 -14.51 -4.36
N ALA A 21 -18.83 -14.64 -4.23
CA ALA A 21 -18.19 -15.86 -3.73
C ALA A 21 -18.61 -16.16 -2.29
N PHE A 22 -18.65 -15.15 -1.45
CA PHE A 22 -19.12 -15.24 -0.06
C PHE A 22 -20.59 -15.69 0.01
N GLN A 23 -21.50 -15.01 -0.71
CA GLN A 23 -22.93 -15.32 -0.74
C GLN A 23 -23.22 -16.75 -1.24
N ARG A 24 -22.37 -17.28 -2.13
CA ARG A 24 -22.50 -18.63 -2.66
C ARG A 24 -21.76 -19.70 -1.84
N GLY A 25 -21.16 -19.31 -0.71
CA GLY A 25 -20.44 -20.20 0.19
C GLY A 25 -19.11 -20.76 -0.37
N LEU A 26 -18.58 -20.18 -1.45
CA LEU A 26 -17.31 -20.64 -2.03
C LEU A 26 -16.14 -20.43 -1.06
N MET A 27 -16.16 -19.34 -0.31
CA MET A 27 -15.12 -19.00 0.66
C MET A 27 -15.06 -19.94 1.87
N ASN A 28 -16.11 -20.71 2.12
CA ASN A 28 -16.09 -21.77 3.13
C ASN A 28 -15.42 -23.07 2.65
N SER A 29 -15.12 -23.15 1.36
CA SER A 29 -14.73 -24.40 0.72
C SER A 29 -13.44 -24.33 -0.08
N SER A 30 -12.93 -23.14 -0.30
CA SER A 30 -11.70 -22.89 -1.03
C SER A 30 -10.96 -21.73 -0.36
N THR A 31 -9.65 -21.81 -0.27
CA THR A 31 -8.81 -20.67 0.13
C THR A 31 -8.65 -19.71 -1.05
N PHE A 32 -8.95 -18.45 -0.83
CA PHE A 32 -8.73 -17.42 -1.84
C PHE A 32 -7.36 -16.79 -1.66
N VAL A 33 -6.68 -16.53 -2.78
CA VAL A 33 -5.44 -15.76 -2.85
C VAL A 33 -5.75 -14.49 -3.65
N LEU A 34 -5.71 -13.36 -2.97
CA LEU A 34 -6.18 -12.05 -3.44
C LEU A 34 -5.04 -11.01 -3.32
N PRO A 35 -4.04 -11.03 -4.21
CA PRO A 35 -2.83 -10.21 -4.07
C PRO A 35 -3.07 -8.70 -4.10
N LEU A 36 -4.24 -8.26 -4.55
CA LEU A 36 -4.59 -6.85 -4.76
C LEU A 36 -5.80 -6.40 -3.93
N ALA A 37 -6.10 -7.11 -2.82
CA ALA A 37 -7.35 -6.88 -2.08
C ALA A 37 -7.24 -5.90 -0.90
N GLU A 38 -6.05 -5.43 -0.53
CA GLU A 38 -5.89 -4.56 0.64
C GLU A 38 -6.75 -3.29 0.58
N SER A 39 -6.87 -2.69 -0.60
CA SER A 39 -7.69 -1.49 -0.80
C SER A 39 -9.19 -1.73 -0.78
N SER A 40 -9.60 -2.99 -0.79
CA SER A 40 -11.01 -3.41 -0.74
C SER A 40 -11.47 -3.84 0.66
N LEU A 41 -10.57 -4.02 1.62
CA LEU A 41 -10.89 -4.62 2.93
C LEU A 41 -12.03 -3.88 3.65
N GLU A 42 -11.98 -2.55 3.70
CA GLU A 42 -13.03 -1.74 4.32
C GLU A 42 -14.38 -1.90 3.61
N ARG A 43 -14.38 -1.90 2.27
CA ARG A 43 -15.62 -2.04 1.47
C ARG A 43 -16.20 -3.45 1.51
N LEU A 44 -15.34 -4.46 1.63
CA LEU A 44 -15.77 -5.85 1.74
C LEU A 44 -16.42 -6.15 3.10
N GLY A 45 -15.97 -5.45 4.15
CA GLY A 45 -16.54 -5.64 5.49
C GLY A 45 -16.46 -7.10 5.91
N SER A 46 -17.57 -7.67 6.34
CA SER A 46 -17.70 -9.06 6.75
C SER A 46 -17.77 -10.07 5.58
N SER A 47 -17.80 -9.61 4.33
CA SER A 47 -17.83 -10.48 3.15
C SER A 47 -16.48 -11.13 2.85
N LEU A 48 -15.40 -10.68 3.48
CA LEU A 48 -14.10 -11.36 3.46
C LEU A 48 -13.89 -12.07 4.81
N PRO A 49 -14.10 -13.37 4.90
CA PRO A 49 -13.87 -14.14 6.13
C PRO A 49 -12.37 -14.25 6.47
N ALA A 50 -12.06 -14.75 7.66
CA ALA A 50 -10.72 -15.16 8.03
C ALA A 50 -10.22 -16.36 7.21
N GLY A 51 -8.89 -16.51 7.08
CA GLY A 51 -8.25 -17.66 6.48
C GLY A 51 -7.99 -17.58 4.97
N HIS A 52 -8.03 -16.38 4.40
CA HIS A 52 -7.69 -16.12 3.00
C HIS A 52 -6.40 -15.32 2.89
N VAL A 53 -5.64 -15.54 1.83
CA VAL A 53 -4.40 -14.80 1.57
C VAL A 53 -4.73 -13.47 0.89
N VAL A 54 -4.28 -12.38 1.48
CA VAL A 54 -4.46 -11.02 0.96
C VAL A 54 -3.11 -10.35 0.79
N GLY A 55 -2.91 -9.69 -0.34
CA GLY A 55 -1.72 -8.90 -0.62
C GLY A 55 -1.96 -7.41 -0.47
N ALA A 56 -0.91 -6.69 -0.10
CA ALA A 56 -0.83 -5.25 -0.10
C ALA A 56 0.39 -4.78 -0.90
N ARG A 57 0.21 -3.75 -1.71
CA ARG A 57 1.27 -3.17 -2.55
C ARG A 57 1.91 -2.00 -1.82
N GLY A 58 3.07 -2.23 -1.22
CA GLY A 58 3.75 -1.21 -0.42
C GLY A 58 3.11 -0.99 0.95
N ASP A 59 3.16 0.23 1.44
CA ASP A 59 2.65 0.58 2.75
C ASP A 59 1.13 0.50 2.85
N HIS A 60 0.69 0.10 4.03
CA HIS A 60 -0.71 0.11 4.39
C HIS A 60 -0.86 0.46 5.88
N TYR A 61 -1.88 1.21 6.23
CA TYR A 61 -2.02 1.82 7.57
C TYR A 61 -1.93 0.84 8.76
N PHE A 62 -2.27 -0.41 8.58
CA PHE A 62 -2.25 -1.39 9.69
C PHE A 62 -1.37 -2.62 9.42
N LEU A 63 -0.83 -2.78 8.22
CA LEU A 63 -0.24 -4.05 7.82
C LEU A 63 1.26 -4.15 8.06
N HIS A 64 1.97 -3.02 8.14
CA HIS A 64 3.42 -3.06 8.17
C HIS A 64 3.94 -3.34 9.59
N PRO A 65 4.39 -4.57 9.91
CA PRO A 65 4.79 -4.93 11.26
C PRO A 65 5.99 -4.13 11.76
N GLU A 66 6.88 -3.70 10.85
CA GLU A 66 8.09 -2.95 11.18
C GLU A 66 7.86 -1.45 11.38
N ARG A 67 6.70 -0.93 10.97
CA ARG A 67 6.43 0.51 10.96
C ARG A 67 5.30 0.97 11.86
N ARG A 68 4.55 0.03 12.42
CA ARG A 68 3.44 0.36 13.31
C ARG A 68 3.84 1.26 14.50
N ASP A 69 5.12 1.26 14.86
CA ASP A 69 5.68 2.05 15.96
C ASP A 69 6.41 3.32 15.49
N ASP A 70 6.53 3.54 14.16
CA ASP A 70 7.14 4.74 13.59
C ASP A 70 6.21 5.96 13.75
N GLU A 71 6.75 7.06 14.30
CA GLU A 71 5.95 8.25 14.61
C GLU A 71 5.52 9.02 13.35
N ASP A 72 6.36 9.10 12.32
CA ASP A 72 6.03 9.81 11.07
C ASP A 72 4.93 9.04 10.33
N PHE A 73 5.03 7.70 10.32
CA PHE A 73 4.00 6.83 9.76
C PHE A 73 2.66 6.98 10.49
N LYS A 74 2.68 6.93 11.82
CA LYS A 74 1.47 7.10 12.65
C LYS A 74 0.83 8.46 12.48
N THR A 75 1.66 9.50 12.43
CA THR A 75 1.19 10.88 12.22
C THR A 75 0.50 11.00 10.86
N PHE A 76 1.12 10.51 9.79
CA PHE A 76 0.51 10.52 8.46
C PHE A 76 -0.84 9.80 8.42
N VAL A 77 -0.94 8.62 9.02
CA VAL A 77 -2.20 7.85 9.09
C VAL A 77 -3.27 8.60 9.87
N SER A 78 -2.89 9.21 11.02
CA SER A 78 -3.81 9.97 11.86
C SER A 78 -4.35 11.21 11.16
N ASP A 79 -3.46 12.01 10.55
CA ASP A 79 -3.80 13.27 9.86
C ASP A 79 -4.68 13.00 8.63
N PHE A 80 -4.37 11.94 7.89
CA PHE A 80 -5.19 11.54 6.76
C PHE A 80 -6.60 11.15 7.20
N LYS A 81 -6.71 10.35 8.26
CA LYS A 81 -7.99 9.92 8.82
C LYS A 81 -8.80 11.10 9.37
N GLU A 82 -8.15 12.04 10.07
CA GLU A 82 -8.81 13.25 10.58
C GLU A 82 -9.34 14.13 9.43
N SER A 83 -8.53 14.29 8.38
CA SER A 83 -8.86 15.18 7.26
C SER A 83 -9.94 14.62 6.32
N THR A 84 -10.00 13.29 6.14
CA THR A 84 -10.83 12.67 5.11
C THR A 84 -11.96 11.79 5.66
N GLY A 85 -11.86 11.38 6.91
CA GLY A 85 -12.76 10.38 7.52
C GLY A 85 -12.51 8.94 7.04
N SER A 86 -11.47 8.71 6.22
CA SER A 86 -11.10 7.42 5.64
C SER A 86 -9.71 7.00 6.08
N ILE A 87 -9.40 5.72 5.94
CA ILE A 87 -8.06 5.21 6.20
C ILE A 87 -7.20 5.25 4.93
N PRO A 88 -5.89 5.58 5.04
CA PRO A 88 -5.01 5.57 3.89
C PRO A 88 -4.74 4.15 3.42
N ILE A 89 -5.04 3.88 2.17
CA ILE A 89 -4.70 2.63 1.46
C ILE A 89 -3.41 2.83 0.67
N TYR A 90 -2.84 1.77 0.08
CA TYR A 90 -1.57 1.82 -0.65
C TYR A 90 -1.45 3.01 -1.63
N SER A 91 -2.50 3.33 -2.37
CA SER A 91 -2.47 4.42 -3.36
C SER A 91 -2.33 5.80 -2.73
N VAL A 92 -2.80 5.98 -1.50
CA VAL A 92 -2.59 7.22 -0.74
C VAL A 92 -1.13 7.36 -0.35
N PHE A 93 -0.51 6.28 0.15
CA PHE A 93 0.92 6.27 0.45
C PHE A 93 1.76 6.55 -0.80
N HIS A 94 1.48 5.87 -1.92
CA HIS A 94 2.21 6.11 -3.17
C HIS A 94 2.09 7.55 -3.67
N ALA A 95 0.89 8.15 -3.59
CA ALA A 95 0.71 9.55 -3.96
C ALA A 95 1.51 10.51 -3.06
N ALA A 96 1.50 10.25 -1.76
CA ALA A 96 2.25 11.05 -0.80
C ALA A 96 3.77 10.86 -0.96
N GLN A 97 4.23 9.64 -1.18
CA GLN A 97 5.63 9.32 -1.50
C GLN A 97 6.10 10.01 -2.79
N ALA A 98 5.26 10.05 -3.81
CA ALA A 98 5.57 10.77 -5.05
C ALA A 98 5.77 12.29 -4.82
N LEU A 99 5.01 12.89 -3.91
CA LEU A 99 5.20 14.30 -3.52
C LEU A 99 6.51 14.51 -2.75
N GLU A 100 6.87 13.60 -1.85
CA GLU A 100 8.16 13.67 -1.15
C GLU A 100 9.34 13.45 -2.11
N ALA A 101 9.22 12.53 -3.09
CA ALA A 101 10.21 12.37 -4.15
C ALA A 101 10.40 13.66 -4.97
N MET A 102 9.28 14.29 -5.38
CA MET A 102 9.32 15.57 -6.11
C MET A 102 10.03 16.66 -5.30
N LYS A 103 9.68 16.80 -4.03
CA LYS A 103 10.31 17.75 -3.11
C LYS A 103 11.82 17.50 -2.97
N ALA A 104 12.22 16.24 -2.81
CA ALA A 104 13.62 15.86 -2.71
C ALA A 104 14.39 16.12 -4.01
N ALA A 105 13.79 15.81 -5.18
CA ALA A 105 14.38 16.07 -6.48
C ALA A 105 14.58 17.58 -6.73
N TYR A 106 13.58 18.41 -6.38
CA TYR A 106 13.73 19.87 -6.45
C TYR A 106 14.86 20.37 -5.55
N ALA A 107 14.93 19.91 -4.31
CA ALA A 107 16.00 20.31 -3.39
C ALA A 107 17.38 19.94 -3.93
N ARG A 108 17.54 18.71 -4.45
CA ARG A 108 18.77 18.24 -5.09
C ARG A 108 19.14 19.07 -6.32
N ALA A 109 18.19 19.32 -7.20
CA ALA A 109 18.42 20.10 -8.42
C ALA A 109 18.83 21.55 -8.13
N ILE A 110 18.22 22.18 -7.13
CA ILE A 110 18.57 23.53 -6.65
C ILE A 110 20.00 23.55 -6.11
N GLU A 111 20.36 22.59 -5.27
CA GLU A 111 21.70 22.48 -4.68
C GLU A 111 22.79 22.24 -5.75
N GLU A 112 22.57 21.26 -6.64
CA GLU A 112 23.55 20.87 -7.65
C GLU A 112 23.78 21.95 -8.73
N ASN A 113 22.76 22.74 -9.05
CA ASN A 113 22.84 23.73 -10.14
C ASN A 113 22.93 25.18 -9.67
N GLY A 114 22.87 25.44 -8.37
CA GLY A 114 22.97 26.78 -7.80
C GLY A 114 21.86 27.73 -8.29
N THR A 115 20.66 27.23 -8.56
CA THR A 115 19.52 27.99 -9.07
C THR A 115 18.28 27.83 -8.19
N GLU A 116 17.47 28.84 -8.07
CA GLU A 116 16.18 28.73 -7.34
C GLU A 116 15.10 28.00 -8.16
N TRP A 117 15.23 27.99 -9.49
CA TRP A 117 14.27 27.40 -10.41
C TRP A 117 14.98 26.50 -11.40
N PRO A 118 15.11 25.18 -11.10
CA PRO A 118 15.71 24.23 -12.03
C PRO A 118 14.91 24.12 -13.32
N THR A 119 15.61 23.90 -14.42
CA THR A 119 14.98 23.51 -15.69
C THR A 119 14.41 22.10 -15.60
N GLU A 120 13.56 21.73 -16.56
CA GLU A 120 13.02 20.37 -16.65
C GLU A 120 14.13 19.31 -16.73
N ASP A 121 15.15 19.54 -17.56
CA ASP A 121 16.30 18.62 -17.70
C ASP A 121 17.09 18.46 -16.39
N GLN A 122 17.29 19.56 -15.65
CA GLN A 122 17.95 19.52 -14.34
C GLN A 122 17.13 18.77 -13.31
N LEU A 123 15.80 18.94 -13.35
CA LEU A 123 14.91 18.22 -12.46
C LEU A 123 14.86 16.72 -12.81
N LEU A 124 14.77 16.37 -14.09
CA LEU A 124 14.82 14.98 -14.54
C LEU A 124 16.11 14.28 -14.12
N ALA A 125 17.26 14.94 -14.29
CA ALA A 125 18.55 14.39 -13.82
C ALA A 125 18.58 14.19 -12.31
N ALA A 126 17.89 15.04 -11.54
CA ALA A 126 17.85 14.92 -10.08
C ALA A 126 16.99 13.74 -9.60
N PHE A 127 16.16 13.14 -10.43
CA PHE A 127 15.44 11.91 -10.10
C PHE A 127 16.28 10.63 -10.26
N GLU A 128 17.34 10.67 -11.08
CA GLU A 128 18.17 9.49 -11.31
C GLU A 128 18.88 9.06 -10.02
N GLY A 129 18.60 7.85 -9.55
CA GLY A 129 19.17 7.30 -8.32
C GLY A 129 18.82 8.13 -7.08
N LEU A 130 17.71 8.86 -7.06
CA LEU A 130 17.30 9.66 -5.93
C LEU A 130 16.96 8.78 -4.73
N GLU A 131 17.57 9.09 -3.59
CA GLU A 131 17.20 8.54 -2.30
C GLU A 131 16.51 9.61 -1.47
N PHE A 132 15.35 9.29 -0.89
CA PHE A 132 14.59 10.21 -0.06
C PHE A 132 13.88 9.49 1.07
N GLN A 133 13.47 10.24 2.09
CA GLN A 133 12.69 9.71 3.21
C GLN A 133 11.21 9.97 2.98
N ALA A 134 10.39 8.95 3.21
CA ALA A 134 8.96 9.10 3.20
C ALA A 134 8.30 8.20 4.26
N TYR A 135 7.60 8.82 5.20
CA TYR A 135 6.80 8.15 6.21
C TYR A 135 7.53 6.98 6.91
N GLY A 136 8.70 7.30 7.48
CA GLY A 136 9.50 6.38 8.29
C GLY A 136 10.42 5.45 7.52
N ARG A 137 10.60 5.63 6.19
CA ARG A 137 11.56 4.82 5.45
C ARG A 137 12.31 5.55 4.34
N PRO A 138 13.53 5.05 4.00
CA PRO A 138 14.18 5.42 2.77
C PRO A 138 13.48 4.77 1.56
N ILE A 139 13.36 5.52 0.49
CA ILE A 139 12.93 5.04 -0.82
C ILE A 139 14.01 5.42 -1.82
N THR A 140 14.38 4.47 -2.67
CA THR A 140 15.33 4.69 -3.75
C THR A 140 14.61 4.62 -5.09
N LEU A 141 14.83 5.59 -5.95
CA LEU A 141 14.42 5.52 -7.35
C LEU A 141 15.52 4.85 -8.16
N ARG A 142 15.15 3.83 -8.92
CA ARG A 142 16.03 3.12 -9.84
C ARG A 142 16.30 3.96 -11.08
N GLU A 143 17.31 3.56 -11.87
CA GLU A 143 17.63 4.18 -13.17
C GLU A 143 16.45 4.14 -14.17
N ASP A 144 15.51 3.20 -14.01
CA ASP A 144 14.28 3.10 -14.81
C ASP A 144 13.13 3.93 -14.22
N ASN A 145 13.41 4.82 -13.27
CA ASN A 145 12.48 5.72 -12.58
C ASN A 145 11.39 5.01 -11.74
N GLN A 146 11.64 3.78 -11.32
CA GLN A 146 10.75 3.06 -10.41
C GLN A 146 11.24 3.17 -8.97
N GLY A 147 10.32 3.44 -8.05
CA GLY A 147 10.58 3.36 -6.62
C GLY A 147 10.70 1.91 -6.15
N ILE A 148 11.71 1.62 -5.35
CA ILE A 148 11.86 0.30 -4.72
C ILE A 148 10.97 0.26 -3.49
N GLU A 149 9.98 -0.61 -3.53
CA GLU A 149 9.03 -0.81 -2.44
C GLU A 149 8.76 -2.29 -2.17
N ALA A 150 8.59 -2.61 -0.88
CA ALA A 150 8.20 -3.96 -0.47
C ALA A 150 6.75 -4.28 -0.84
N GLN A 151 6.47 -5.55 -1.04
CA GLN A 151 5.13 -6.12 -1.14
C GLN A 151 4.84 -6.90 0.14
N LEU A 152 3.61 -6.86 0.60
CA LEU A 152 3.16 -7.61 1.77
C LEU A 152 2.11 -8.63 1.38
N MET A 153 2.14 -9.79 2.03
CA MET A 153 1.05 -10.76 1.98
C MET A 153 0.80 -11.30 3.39
N GLY A 154 -0.46 -11.50 3.73
CA GLY A 154 -0.85 -12.03 5.03
C GLY A 154 -2.15 -12.81 4.95
N MET A 155 -2.53 -13.42 6.07
CA MET A 155 -3.79 -14.13 6.21
C MET A 155 -4.87 -13.18 6.72
N SER A 156 -6.04 -13.18 6.08
CA SER A 156 -7.17 -12.41 6.57
C SER A 156 -7.63 -12.89 7.95
N VAL A 157 -7.84 -11.96 8.87
CA VAL A 157 -8.32 -12.21 10.23
C VAL A 157 -9.40 -11.20 10.60
N GLN A 158 -10.38 -11.62 11.39
CA GLN A 158 -11.37 -10.71 11.97
C GLN A 158 -10.76 -10.07 13.22
N SER A 159 -10.57 -8.76 13.17
CA SER A 159 -10.05 -7.98 14.30
C SER A 159 -11.21 -7.32 15.05
N GLY A 160 -11.09 -7.22 16.38
CA GLY A 160 -12.01 -6.43 17.18
C GLY A 160 -11.89 -4.91 16.99
N ASP A 161 -10.81 -4.46 16.37
CA ASP A 161 -10.49 -3.04 16.20
C ASP A 161 -11.15 -2.44 14.95
N TYR A 162 -11.56 -3.28 13.99
CA TYR A 162 -12.15 -2.86 12.72
C TYR A 162 -13.40 -3.66 12.38
N PRO A 163 -14.40 -3.06 11.72
CA PRO A 163 -15.62 -3.75 11.28
C PRO A 163 -15.40 -4.59 10.00
N PHE A 164 -14.15 -4.83 9.63
CA PHE A 164 -13.72 -5.58 8.44
C PHE A 164 -12.46 -6.40 8.74
N ALA A 165 -12.14 -7.34 7.85
CA ALA A 165 -10.94 -8.17 8.00
C ALA A 165 -9.66 -7.35 7.92
N THR A 166 -8.73 -7.62 8.82
CA THR A 166 -7.33 -7.18 8.77
C THR A 166 -6.43 -8.35 8.41
N LEU A 167 -5.11 -8.21 8.53
CA LEU A 167 -4.16 -9.28 8.21
C LEU A 167 -3.30 -9.64 9.42
N GLU A 168 -3.00 -10.91 9.52
CA GLU A 168 -1.99 -11.48 10.42
C GLU A 168 -0.99 -12.32 9.62
N ASP A 169 0.06 -12.82 10.27
CA ASP A 169 1.12 -13.64 9.64
C ASP A 169 1.70 -12.94 8.38
N ILE A 170 1.97 -11.65 8.50
CA ILE A 170 2.39 -10.83 7.38
C ILE A 170 3.83 -11.18 6.99
N MET A 171 4.00 -11.58 5.73
CA MET A 171 5.29 -11.73 5.07
C MET A 171 5.58 -10.49 4.24
N ILE A 172 6.81 -10.00 4.31
CA ILE A 172 7.33 -8.87 3.54
C ILE A 172 8.24 -9.43 2.45
N PHE A 173 8.03 -8.98 1.23
CA PHE A 173 8.86 -9.28 0.07
C PHE A 173 9.52 -7.97 -0.35
N ASP A 174 10.81 -7.88 -0.14
CA ASP A 174 11.60 -6.70 -0.53
C ASP A 174 11.59 -6.50 -2.05
N GLY A 175 11.62 -5.23 -2.48
CA GLY A 175 11.62 -4.85 -3.88
C GLY A 175 12.99 -4.95 -4.56
#